data_c93eb4e95eda6ea108b7c73352953a85
#
_entry.id   c93eb4e95eda6ea108b7c73352953a85
#
_cell.length_a   1.000
_cell.length_b   1.000
_cell.length_c   1.000
_cell.angle_alpha   90.00
_cell.angle_beta   90.00
_cell.angle_gamma   90.00
#
_symmetry.space_group_name_H-M   'P 1'
#
loop_
_entity.id
_entity.type
_entity.pdbx_description
1 polymer ?
#
loop_
_entity_poly.entity_id
_entity_poly.type
_entity_poly.pdbx_seq_one_letter_code
_entity_poly.pdbx_strand_id
1 'polypeptide(L)'
;FSSRSPESRLTDFSTAGVTTLVGLLGTDGVARSLEALYAKVCALTEEGVDCRMLTGAYGYPSPTLCGSVERDLVLIDRVIGAKIALSDHRSSEITYEELLRLATAVRRGGMLGGKAGLLTLHMGDGREGLSKLFRAAKESEVPLNTFLPTHVSRNGNLLEEAVRWIKAGGQADFTAGEPAP
;
A
#
# COMPACT_ATOMS: atom_id res chain seq x y z
N PHE A 1 17.34 15.45 -8.94
CA PHE A 1 16.50 14.31 -9.43
C PHE A 1 17.28 13.32 -10.30
N SER A 2 18.55 13.14 -10.02
CA SER A 2 19.43 12.25 -10.79
C SER A 2 19.02 10.76 -10.71
N SER A 3 18.23 10.39 -9.71
CA SER A 3 17.83 9.01 -9.45
C SER A 3 16.44 8.64 -9.96
N ARG A 4 15.75 9.54 -10.68
CA ARG A 4 14.42 9.23 -11.21
C ARG A 4 14.52 8.21 -12.35
N SER A 5 14.05 6.99 -12.11
CA SER A 5 13.94 5.96 -13.13
C SER A 5 12.88 6.32 -14.17
N PRO A 6 13.02 5.85 -15.44
CA PRO A 6 11.97 5.95 -16.44
C PRO A 6 10.66 5.33 -15.95
N GLU A 7 9.55 5.79 -16.53
CA GLU A 7 8.25 5.16 -16.27
C GLU A 7 8.15 3.83 -17.03
N SER A 8 7.48 2.86 -16.40
CA SER A 8 7.22 1.57 -17.02
C SER A 8 6.32 1.70 -18.25
N ARG A 9 6.55 0.88 -19.25
CA ARG A 9 5.80 0.84 -20.51
C ARG A 9 4.85 -0.35 -20.51
N LEU A 10 3.83 -0.32 -21.37
CA LEU A 10 2.94 -1.47 -21.58
C LEU A 10 3.71 -2.76 -21.90
N THR A 11 4.75 -2.67 -22.73
CA THR A 11 5.58 -3.82 -23.12
C THR A 11 6.30 -4.47 -21.96
N ASP A 12 6.67 -3.71 -20.92
CA ASP A 12 7.37 -4.23 -19.75
C ASP A 12 6.46 -5.20 -18.96
N PHE A 13 5.16 -4.99 -19.00
CA PHE A 13 4.16 -5.82 -18.34
C PHE A 13 3.64 -6.95 -19.22
N SER A 14 3.27 -6.63 -20.47
CA SER A 14 2.65 -7.60 -21.39
C SER A 14 3.59 -8.73 -21.77
N THR A 15 4.89 -8.45 -21.97
CA THR A 15 5.90 -9.48 -22.24
C THR A 15 6.17 -10.38 -21.03
N ALA A 16 5.91 -9.88 -19.82
CA ALA A 16 6.00 -10.66 -18.57
C ALA A 16 4.69 -11.42 -18.25
N GLY A 17 3.66 -11.31 -19.09
CA GLY A 17 2.36 -11.97 -18.88
C GLY A 17 1.51 -11.31 -17.77
N VAL A 18 1.81 -10.07 -17.38
CA VAL A 18 1.05 -9.35 -16.36
C VAL A 18 -0.20 -8.75 -17.00
N THR A 19 -1.36 -9.06 -16.46
CA THR A 19 -2.67 -8.63 -16.95
C THR A 19 -3.35 -7.59 -16.06
N THR A 20 -2.96 -7.49 -14.80
CA THR A 20 -3.53 -6.57 -13.81
C THR A 20 -2.41 -5.87 -13.05
N LEU A 21 -2.54 -4.56 -12.88
CA LEU A 21 -1.56 -3.72 -12.19
C LEU A 21 -2.23 -2.91 -11.06
N VAL A 22 -1.51 -2.77 -9.96
CA VAL A 22 -1.87 -1.82 -8.89
C VAL A 22 -0.74 -0.80 -8.74
N GLY A 23 -0.95 0.41 -9.24
CA GLY A 23 0.00 1.51 -9.12
C GLY A 23 0.02 2.10 -7.72
N LEU A 24 1.19 2.49 -7.25
CA LEU A 24 1.38 3.13 -5.94
C LEU A 24 2.62 4.03 -5.94
N LEU A 25 2.63 5.05 -5.08
CA LEU A 25 3.82 5.87 -4.86
C LEU A 25 4.79 5.16 -3.90
N GLY A 26 6.08 5.36 -4.16
CA GLY A 26 7.15 4.91 -3.27
C GLY A 26 7.55 5.98 -2.25
N THR A 27 8.85 6.04 -1.93
CA THR A 27 9.45 7.01 -1.01
C THR A 27 9.38 8.44 -1.55
N ASP A 28 9.49 8.62 -2.87
CA ASP A 28 9.42 9.94 -3.50
C ASP A 28 7.96 10.36 -3.68
N GLY A 29 7.46 11.11 -2.69
CA GLY A 29 6.17 11.80 -2.75
C GLY A 29 6.29 13.28 -3.16
N VAL A 30 7.47 13.74 -3.60
CA VAL A 30 7.77 15.13 -3.99
C VAL A 30 7.84 15.29 -5.49
N ALA A 31 8.70 14.52 -6.16
CA ALA A 31 8.86 14.57 -7.62
C ALA A 31 7.85 13.67 -8.37
N ARG A 32 7.13 12.83 -7.64
CA ARG A 32 6.03 11.98 -8.13
C ARG A 32 4.76 12.29 -7.36
N SER A 33 3.64 12.42 -8.08
CA SER A 33 2.36 12.79 -7.48
C SER A 33 1.28 11.73 -7.75
N LEU A 34 0.20 11.78 -6.97
CA LEU A 34 -0.95 10.91 -7.19
C LEU A 34 -1.66 11.23 -8.50
N GLU A 35 -1.66 12.50 -8.94
CA GLU A 35 -2.22 12.90 -10.21
C GLU A 35 -1.47 12.26 -11.39
N ALA A 36 -0.13 12.28 -11.35
CA ALA A 36 0.70 11.63 -12.36
C ALA A 36 0.48 10.11 -12.37
N LEU A 37 0.36 9.50 -11.19
CA LEU A 37 0.05 8.07 -11.04
C LEU A 37 -1.33 7.75 -11.62
N TYR A 38 -2.34 8.55 -11.29
CA TYR A 38 -3.70 8.38 -11.80
C TYR A 38 -3.77 8.50 -13.32
N ALA A 39 -3.10 9.51 -13.90
CA ALA A 39 -3.00 9.66 -15.35
C ALA A 39 -2.35 8.44 -16.00
N LYS A 40 -1.29 7.88 -15.39
CA LYS A 40 -0.63 6.66 -15.89
C LYS A 40 -1.55 5.43 -15.81
N VAL A 41 -2.30 5.27 -14.72
CA VAL A 41 -3.29 4.19 -14.55
C VAL A 41 -4.38 4.29 -15.62
N CYS A 42 -4.90 5.48 -15.88
CA CYS A 42 -5.89 5.69 -16.95
C CYS A 42 -5.30 5.34 -18.32
N ALA A 43 -4.11 5.81 -18.65
CA ALA A 43 -3.45 5.55 -19.93
C ALA A 43 -3.25 4.05 -20.18
N LEU A 44 -2.70 3.32 -19.21
CA LEU A 44 -2.50 1.87 -19.33
C LEU A 44 -3.84 1.09 -19.42
N THR A 45 -4.88 1.61 -18.80
CA THR A 45 -6.22 1.02 -18.94
C THR A 45 -6.77 1.18 -20.36
N GLU A 46 -6.61 2.36 -20.97
CA GLU A 46 -6.98 2.60 -22.38
C GLU A 46 -6.18 1.68 -23.33
N GLU A 47 -4.95 1.35 -22.97
CA GLU A 47 -4.11 0.39 -23.70
C GLU A 47 -4.50 -1.09 -23.46
N GLY A 48 -5.49 -1.37 -22.60
CA GLY A 48 -6.09 -2.69 -22.39
C GLY A 48 -5.59 -3.48 -21.17
N VAL A 49 -4.84 -2.86 -20.25
CA VAL A 49 -4.43 -3.49 -18.97
C VAL A 49 -5.41 -3.11 -17.86
N ASP A 50 -5.87 -4.06 -17.04
CA ASP A 50 -6.65 -3.69 -15.85
C ASP A 50 -5.75 -3.04 -14.82
N CYS A 51 -5.84 -1.71 -14.72
CA CYS A 51 -5.03 -0.92 -13.81
C CYS A 51 -5.87 -0.33 -12.68
N ARG A 52 -5.37 -0.49 -11.47
CA ARG A 52 -5.88 0.12 -10.23
C ARG A 52 -4.76 0.90 -9.57
N MET A 53 -5.06 1.62 -8.48
CA MET A 53 -4.05 2.34 -7.71
C MET A 53 -4.39 2.39 -6.23
N LEU A 54 -3.37 2.69 -5.44
CA LEU A 54 -3.51 3.07 -4.05
C LEU A 54 -3.27 4.58 -3.91
N THR A 55 -4.08 5.25 -3.10
CA THR A 55 -3.80 6.60 -2.63
C THR A 55 -2.77 6.59 -1.51
N GLY A 56 -2.23 7.74 -1.13
CA GLY A 56 -1.18 7.82 -0.13
C GLY A 56 0.22 7.61 -0.72
N ALA A 57 1.21 7.60 0.15
CA ALA A 57 2.63 7.38 -0.12
C ALA A 57 3.30 6.81 1.14
N TYR A 58 4.61 7.02 1.34
CA TYR A 58 5.30 6.58 2.57
C TYR A 58 4.91 7.40 3.80
N GLY A 59 4.62 8.69 3.63
CA GLY A 59 4.40 9.63 4.72
C GLY A 59 2.96 9.70 5.24
N TYR A 60 2.82 10.22 6.44
CA TYR A 60 1.56 10.61 7.05
C TYR A 60 1.66 12.07 7.52
N PRO A 61 0.64 12.93 7.32
CA PRO A 61 -0.66 12.63 6.68
C PRO A 61 -0.54 12.16 5.23
N SER A 62 -1.39 11.20 4.83
CA SER A 62 -1.35 10.62 3.49
C SER A 62 -1.73 11.65 2.42
N PRO A 63 -0.96 11.83 1.34
CA PRO A 63 -1.41 12.61 0.19
C PRO A 63 -2.66 11.98 -0.43
N THR A 64 -3.55 12.82 -0.96
CA THR A 64 -4.84 12.41 -1.52
C THR A 64 -5.21 13.26 -2.73
N LEU A 65 -6.06 12.73 -3.61
CA LEU A 65 -6.59 13.46 -4.78
C LEU A 65 -7.82 14.28 -4.44
N CYS A 66 -8.68 13.79 -3.54
CA CYS A 66 -9.98 14.39 -3.21
C CYS A 66 -10.05 14.95 -1.79
N GLY A 67 -8.92 15.20 -1.14
CA GLY A 67 -8.84 15.81 0.19
C GLY A 67 -8.94 14.84 1.37
N SER A 68 -9.27 13.56 1.17
CA SER A 68 -9.15 12.50 2.17
C SER A 68 -9.07 11.13 1.53
N VAL A 69 -8.42 10.18 2.22
CA VAL A 69 -8.30 8.79 1.77
C VAL A 69 -9.66 8.15 1.53
N GLU A 70 -10.63 8.38 2.40
CA GLU A 70 -11.99 7.86 2.25
C GLU A 70 -12.66 8.41 0.98
N ARG A 71 -12.52 9.73 0.70
CA ARG A 71 -13.07 10.34 -0.52
C ARG A 71 -12.42 9.79 -1.79
N ASP A 72 -11.11 9.57 -1.78
CA ASP A 72 -10.42 8.96 -2.91
C ASP A 72 -10.99 7.57 -3.23
N LEU A 73 -11.19 6.72 -2.20
CA LEU A 73 -11.77 5.39 -2.39
C LEU A 73 -13.23 5.43 -2.88
N VAL A 74 -14.01 6.38 -2.40
CA VAL A 74 -15.44 6.47 -2.78
C VAL A 74 -15.61 7.08 -4.17
N LEU A 75 -14.88 8.15 -4.48
CA LEU A 75 -15.14 8.99 -5.65
C LEU A 75 -14.32 8.59 -6.89
N ILE A 76 -13.17 7.93 -6.72
CA ILE A 76 -12.28 7.56 -7.82
C ILE A 76 -12.34 6.04 -8.04
N ASP A 77 -12.94 5.60 -9.13
CA ASP A 77 -13.16 4.19 -9.42
C ASP A 77 -11.88 3.34 -9.34
N ARG A 78 -10.74 3.86 -9.81
CA ARG A 78 -9.46 3.15 -9.87
C ARG A 78 -8.75 3.05 -8.51
N VAL A 79 -9.14 3.83 -7.50
CA VAL A 79 -8.54 3.76 -6.16
C VAL A 79 -9.19 2.65 -5.35
N ILE A 80 -8.41 1.63 -4.98
CA ILE A 80 -8.90 0.43 -4.28
C ILE A 80 -8.41 0.32 -2.83
N GLY A 81 -7.52 1.21 -2.41
CA GLY A 81 -6.93 1.21 -1.08
C GLY A 81 -5.97 2.37 -0.88
N ALA A 82 -5.20 2.30 0.18
CA ALA A 82 -4.17 3.31 0.49
C ALA A 82 -2.83 2.65 0.82
N LYS A 83 -1.76 3.44 0.78
CA LYS A 83 -0.40 3.03 1.13
C LYS A 83 0.21 3.94 2.18
N ILE A 84 1.03 3.33 3.05
CA ILE A 84 1.91 4.03 4.00
C ILE A 84 3.15 3.17 4.27
N ALA A 85 4.20 3.74 4.87
CA ALA A 85 5.37 3.00 5.37
C ALA A 85 5.31 2.85 6.89
N LEU A 86 5.69 1.68 7.40
CA LEU A 86 5.83 1.38 8.81
C LEU A 86 7.19 0.74 9.09
N SER A 87 7.71 0.97 10.30
CA SER A 87 8.97 0.37 10.77
C SER A 87 10.12 0.57 9.78
N ASP A 88 10.20 1.75 9.19
CA ASP A 88 11.18 2.15 8.17
C ASP A 88 11.72 3.54 8.49
N HIS A 89 13.04 3.73 8.40
CA HIS A 89 13.69 5.01 8.64
C HIS A 89 13.22 6.15 7.71
N ARG A 90 12.49 5.82 6.64
CA ARG A 90 11.84 6.76 5.70
C ARG A 90 10.37 6.98 6.01
N SER A 91 9.82 6.32 7.03
CA SER A 91 8.44 6.51 7.46
C SER A 91 8.28 7.82 8.22
N SER A 92 7.03 8.26 8.43
CA SER A 92 6.69 9.44 9.22
C SER A 92 6.46 9.12 10.69
N GLU A 93 6.87 7.96 11.18
CA GLU A 93 6.66 7.52 12.57
C GLU A 93 5.19 7.66 13.02
N ILE A 94 4.27 7.23 12.14
CA ILE A 94 2.83 7.28 12.43
C ILE A 94 2.51 6.61 13.77
N THR A 95 1.75 7.29 14.62
CA THR A 95 1.30 6.73 15.89
C THR A 95 0.31 5.59 15.68
N TYR A 96 0.10 4.76 16.70
CA TYR A 96 -0.88 3.67 16.64
C TYR A 96 -2.31 4.20 16.38
N GLU A 97 -2.69 5.27 17.03
CA GLU A 97 -4.01 5.89 16.90
C GLU A 97 -4.24 6.49 15.51
N GLU A 98 -3.22 7.07 14.90
CA GLU A 98 -3.27 7.57 13.52
C GLU A 98 -3.37 6.41 12.54
N LEU A 99 -2.62 5.34 12.73
CA LEU A 99 -2.71 4.12 11.92
C LEU A 99 -4.14 3.54 11.95
N LEU A 100 -4.76 3.47 13.12
CA LEU A 100 -6.14 2.99 13.23
C LEU A 100 -7.13 3.91 12.53
N ARG A 101 -6.99 5.24 12.67
CA ARG A 101 -7.85 6.19 11.94
C ARG A 101 -7.70 6.04 10.43
N LEU A 102 -6.47 5.87 9.95
CA LEU A 102 -6.20 5.63 8.53
C LEU A 102 -6.82 4.31 8.06
N ALA A 103 -6.61 3.21 8.79
CA ALA A 103 -7.17 1.90 8.48
C ALA A 103 -8.71 1.92 8.47
N THR A 104 -9.33 2.62 9.44
CA THR A 104 -10.79 2.81 9.50
C THR A 104 -11.30 3.61 8.30
N ALA A 105 -10.61 4.68 7.91
CA ALA A 105 -10.98 5.48 6.72
C ALA A 105 -10.88 4.64 5.43
N VAL A 106 -9.82 3.85 5.29
CA VAL A 106 -9.62 2.94 4.16
C VAL A 106 -10.73 1.87 4.12
N ARG A 107 -11.00 1.23 5.26
CA ARG A 107 -12.05 0.21 5.37
C ARG A 107 -13.43 0.77 5.01
N ARG A 108 -13.80 1.91 5.58
CA ARG A 108 -15.09 2.56 5.34
C ARG A 108 -15.22 3.02 3.89
N GLY A 109 -14.17 3.65 3.34
CA GLY A 109 -14.13 4.04 1.93
C GLY A 109 -14.27 2.85 0.99
N GLY A 110 -13.63 1.72 1.30
CA GLY A 110 -13.77 0.49 0.55
C GLY A 110 -15.19 -0.07 0.58
N MET A 111 -15.82 -0.10 1.75
CA MET A 111 -17.22 -0.56 1.91
C MET A 111 -18.19 0.32 1.13
N LEU A 112 -18.07 1.64 1.24
CA LEU A 112 -18.95 2.58 0.55
C LEU A 112 -18.74 2.56 -0.98
N GLY A 113 -17.51 2.39 -1.42
CA GLY A 113 -17.15 2.33 -2.84
C GLY A 113 -17.31 0.95 -3.49
N GLY A 114 -17.68 -0.09 -2.72
CA GLY A 114 -17.73 -1.47 -3.22
C GLY A 114 -16.36 -2.03 -3.64
N LYS A 115 -15.29 -1.64 -2.94
CA LYS A 115 -13.88 -1.94 -3.27
C LYS A 115 -13.18 -2.69 -2.14
N ALA A 116 -11.95 -3.14 -2.40
CA ALA A 116 -11.17 -3.91 -1.42
C ALA A 116 -10.98 -3.17 -0.08
N GLY A 117 -10.74 -1.85 -0.11
CA GLY A 117 -10.48 -1.08 1.11
C GLY A 117 -9.24 -1.59 1.84
N LEU A 118 -8.12 -1.72 1.10
CA LEU A 118 -6.88 -2.32 1.56
C LEU A 118 -5.86 -1.24 1.96
N LEU A 119 -5.28 -1.36 3.14
CA LEU A 119 -4.15 -0.53 3.59
C LEU A 119 -2.85 -1.33 3.42
N THR A 120 -2.10 -1.00 2.37
CA THR A 120 -0.79 -1.60 2.10
C THR A 120 0.27 -0.89 2.93
N LEU A 121 1.04 -1.67 3.66
CA LEU A 121 2.03 -1.20 4.62
C LEU A 121 3.42 -1.61 4.13
N HIS A 122 4.20 -0.63 3.60
CA HIS A 122 5.60 -0.88 3.28
C HIS A 122 6.37 -1.13 4.57
N MET A 123 6.86 -2.34 4.75
CA MET A 123 7.64 -2.71 5.93
C MET A 123 9.13 -2.46 5.67
N GLY A 124 9.76 -1.72 6.60
CA GLY A 124 11.20 -1.50 6.61
C GLY A 124 11.94 -2.47 7.52
N ASP A 125 13.21 -2.13 7.82
CA ASP A 125 14.07 -2.88 8.73
C ASP A 125 14.05 -2.33 10.17
N GLY A 126 13.01 -1.55 10.51
CA GLY A 126 12.85 -0.97 11.84
C GLY A 126 12.54 -2.03 12.91
N ARG A 127 12.81 -1.69 14.16
CA ARG A 127 12.68 -2.62 15.30
C ARG A 127 11.25 -2.98 15.66
N GLU A 128 10.27 -2.15 15.27
CA GLU A 128 8.87 -2.38 15.62
C GLU A 128 8.24 -3.55 14.83
N GLY A 129 8.75 -3.86 13.65
CA GLY A 129 8.18 -4.89 12.80
C GLY A 129 6.67 -4.74 12.63
N LEU A 130 5.92 -5.82 12.86
CA LEU A 130 4.45 -5.85 12.80
C LEU A 130 3.76 -5.55 14.15
N SER A 131 4.45 -5.02 15.15
CA SER A 131 3.90 -4.83 16.50
C SER A 131 2.61 -4.01 16.53
N LYS A 132 2.52 -2.91 15.75
CA LYS A 132 1.29 -2.10 15.64
C LYS A 132 0.13 -2.90 15.05
N LEU A 133 0.39 -3.82 14.13
CA LEU A 133 -0.63 -4.67 13.52
C LEU A 133 -1.14 -5.72 14.52
N PHE A 134 -0.26 -6.36 15.26
CA PHE A 134 -0.66 -7.29 16.34
C PHE A 134 -1.45 -6.59 17.44
N ARG A 135 -1.06 -5.35 17.77
CA ARG A 135 -1.83 -4.53 18.69
C ARG A 135 -3.22 -4.22 18.11
N ALA A 136 -3.32 -3.83 16.84
CA ALA A 136 -4.59 -3.57 16.18
C ALA A 136 -5.49 -4.83 16.15
N ALA A 137 -4.93 -6.00 15.87
CA ALA A 137 -5.65 -7.27 15.91
C ALA A 137 -6.26 -7.59 17.26
N LYS A 138 -5.65 -7.14 18.36
CA LYS A 138 -6.08 -7.39 19.74
C LYS A 138 -7.02 -6.32 20.30
N GLU A 139 -6.80 -5.06 19.90
CA GLU A 139 -7.40 -3.90 20.60
C GLU A 139 -8.39 -3.11 19.71
N SER A 140 -8.55 -3.46 18.44
CA SER A 140 -9.44 -2.73 17.53
C SER A 140 -10.46 -3.63 16.83
N GLU A 141 -11.52 -3.01 16.30
CA GLU A 141 -12.56 -3.66 15.49
C GLU A 141 -12.21 -3.66 13.99
N VAL A 142 -11.03 -3.16 13.60
CA VAL A 142 -10.60 -3.15 12.19
C VAL A 142 -10.28 -4.58 11.75
N PRO A 143 -10.96 -5.12 10.72
CA PRO A 143 -10.69 -6.47 10.25
C PRO A 143 -9.25 -6.65 9.77
N LEU A 144 -8.63 -7.79 10.09
CA LEU A 144 -7.23 -8.08 9.76
C LEU A 144 -6.94 -7.99 8.26
N ASN A 145 -7.89 -8.35 7.42
CA ASN A 145 -7.79 -8.28 5.97
C ASN A 145 -7.79 -6.83 5.42
N THR A 146 -7.97 -5.82 6.28
CA THR A 146 -7.73 -4.42 5.91
C THR A 146 -6.23 -4.13 5.77
N PHE A 147 -5.38 -4.85 6.49
CA PHE A 147 -3.93 -4.62 6.52
C PHE A 147 -3.19 -5.60 5.61
N LEU A 148 -2.34 -5.06 4.74
CA LEU A 148 -1.44 -5.85 3.89
C LEU A 148 0.01 -5.38 4.10
N PRO A 149 0.74 -5.94 5.08
CA PRO A 149 2.18 -5.72 5.17
C PRO A 149 2.88 -6.33 3.94
N THR A 150 3.69 -5.51 3.26
CA THR A 150 4.47 -5.90 2.07
C THR A 150 5.97 -5.85 2.37
N HIS A 151 6.77 -6.56 1.59
CA HIS A 151 8.21 -6.75 1.78
C HIS A 151 8.56 -7.55 3.05
N VAL A 152 7.69 -8.46 3.44
CA VAL A 152 7.86 -9.20 4.70
C VAL A 152 9.00 -10.22 4.67
N SER A 153 9.59 -10.49 3.51
CA SER A 153 10.81 -11.30 3.32
C SER A 153 12.11 -10.53 3.54
N ARG A 154 12.06 -9.24 3.88
CA ARG A 154 13.23 -8.37 3.97
C ARG A 154 14.29 -8.82 4.99
N ASN A 155 13.85 -9.41 6.11
CA ASN A 155 14.73 -10.02 7.11
C ASN A 155 14.01 -11.16 7.85
N GLY A 156 14.77 -12.04 8.51
CA GLY A 156 14.24 -13.24 9.16
C GLY A 156 13.22 -12.93 10.26
N ASN A 157 13.44 -11.90 11.07
CA ASN A 157 12.53 -11.53 12.16
C ASN A 157 11.16 -11.08 11.61
N LEU A 158 11.19 -10.25 10.57
CA LEU A 158 9.96 -9.77 9.93
C LEU A 158 9.21 -10.92 9.26
N LEU A 159 9.93 -11.87 8.65
CA LEU A 159 9.33 -13.06 8.06
C LEU A 159 8.65 -13.95 9.12
N GLU A 160 9.28 -14.17 10.27
CA GLU A 160 8.67 -14.91 11.39
C GLU A 160 7.41 -14.20 11.91
N GLU A 161 7.44 -12.88 12.02
CA GLU A 161 6.26 -12.09 12.38
C GLU A 161 5.14 -12.20 11.33
N ALA A 162 5.48 -12.17 10.05
CA ALA A 162 4.52 -12.34 8.97
C ALA A 162 3.86 -13.73 8.99
N VAL A 163 4.61 -14.79 9.28
CA VAL A 163 4.06 -16.13 9.48
C VAL A 163 3.05 -16.16 10.64
N ARG A 164 3.38 -15.51 11.76
CA ARG A 164 2.44 -15.38 12.89
C ARG A 164 1.19 -14.56 12.52
N TRP A 165 1.37 -13.49 11.77
CA TRP A 165 0.29 -12.64 11.27
C TRP A 165 -0.68 -13.40 10.36
N ILE A 166 -0.15 -14.19 9.41
CA ILE A 166 -0.95 -15.04 8.52
C ILE A 166 -1.71 -16.10 9.32
N LYS A 167 -1.06 -16.75 10.30
CA LYS A 167 -1.72 -17.73 11.19
C LYS A 167 -2.84 -17.12 12.02
N ALA A 168 -2.79 -15.83 12.31
CA ALA A 168 -3.86 -15.09 12.99
C ALA A 168 -5.03 -14.70 12.04
N GLY A 169 -4.94 -14.98 10.75
CA GLY A 169 -5.94 -14.65 9.73
C GLY A 169 -5.63 -13.38 8.94
N GLY A 170 -4.47 -12.78 9.11
CA GLY A 170 -3.98 -11.65 8.30
C GLY A 170 -3.47 -12.09 6.94
N GLN A 171 -3.13 -11.11 6.11
CA GLN A 171 -2.52 -11.31 4.79
C GLN A 171 -1.13 -10.67 4.78
N ALA A 172 -0.23 -11.15 3.94
CA ALA A 172 1.10 -10.57 3.76
C ALA A 172 1.54 -10.72 2.30
N ASP A 173 2.41 -9.81 1.87
CA ASP A 173 2.92 -9.75 0.51
C ASP A 173 4.45 -9.81 0.50
N PHE A 174 4.99 -10.50 -0.51
CA PHE A 174 6.41 -10.74 -0.70
C PHE A 174 6.88 -10.03 -1.96
N THR A 175 8.08 -9.45 -1.91
CA THR A 175 8.67 -8.80 -3.08
C THR A 175 9.33 -9.82 -4.00
N ALA A 176 8.88 -9.86 -5.24
CA ALA A 176 9.53 -10.69 -6.25
C ALA A 176 10.98 -10.20 -6.49
N GLY A 177 11.93 -11.13 -6.48
CA GLY A 177 13.35 -10.83 -6.69
C GLY A 177 14.14 -10.42 -5.45
N GLU A 178 13.52 -10.27 -4.28
CA GLU A 178 14.26 -10.22 -3.03
C GLU A 178 14.84 -11.61 -2.71
N PRO A 179 16.12 -11.71 -2.27
CA PRO A 179 16.67 -12.97 -1.80
C PRO A 179 15.88 -13.45 -0.58
N ALA A 180 15.74 -14.76 -0.43
CA ALA A 180 15.20 -15.33 0.81
C ALA A 180 16.13 -14.98 1.98
N PRO A 181 15.62 -14.58 3.15
CA PRO A 181 16.41 -14.28 4.33
C PRO A 181 17.06 -15.53 4.93
#